data_0c894333a1dbfc0edcfc91e28ce00841
#
_entry.id   0c894333a1dbfc0edcfc91e28ce00841
#
_cell.length_a   1.000
_cell.length_b   1.000
_cell.length_c   1.000
_cell.angle_alpha   90.00
_cell.angle_beta   90.00
_cell.angle_gamma   90.00
#
_symmetry.space_group_name_H-M   'P 1'
#
loop_
_entity.id
_entity.type
_entity.pdbx_description
1 polymer ?
#
loop_
_entity_poly.entity_id
_entity_poly.type
_entity_poly.pdbx_seq_one_letter_code
_entity_poly.pdbx_strand_id
1 'polypeptide(L)'
;MSKQKYFSEFIGTGFLFATVVGSGIMGQNLSPNNDGIILLVNTIATVFALYFLIITFQKHSAHFNPVVSMVMFLNKTLSFKDLIIYVFLQIIGAILGVLLINYLFGLDVFQFSINQRSGTNIFVSEVFATFGLVLIILLSSSKNTASSVAAYIGAAYWFTSSTSFANPAASISRMFSDTFAGISPENVFLFCIAQFIGGILAYILHRSIYFK
;
A
#
# COMPACT_ATOMS: atom_id res chain seq x y z
N MET A 1 -11.57 -5.94 -22.41
CA MET A 1 -10.36 -5.37 -21.73
C MET A 1 -10.68 -4.42 -20.57
N SER A 2 -11.74 -3.60 -20.58
CA SER A 2 -11.99 -2.66 -19.47
C SER A 2 -12.37 -3.31 -18.13
N LYS A 3 -13.19 -4.37 -18.15
CA LYS A 3 -13.65 -5.05 -16.93
C LYS A 3 -12.52 -5.78 -16.17
N GLN A 4 -11.57 -6.35 -16.89
CA GLN A 4 -10.46 -7.12 -16.30
C GLN A 4 -9.54 -6.24 -15.47
N LYS A 5 -9.16 -5.04 -15.95
CA LYS A 5 -8.31 -4.11 -15.21
C LYS A 5 -8.99 -3.60 -13.93
N TYR A 6 -10.29 -3.33 -13.98
CA TYR A 6 -11.06 -2.90 -12.81
C TYR A 6 -11.18 -4.01 -11.77
N PHE A 7 -11.47 -5.23 -12.23
CA PHE A 7 -11.48 -6.41 -11.38
C PHE A 7 -10.12 -6.65 -10.72
N SER A 8 -9.01 -6.51 -11.48
CA SER A 8 -7.66 -6.67 -10.96
C SER A 8 -7.34 -5.66 -9.85
N GLU A 9 -7.71 -4.39 -10.04
CA GLU A 9 -7.47 -3.36 -9.03
C GLU A 9 -8.29 -3.60 -7.76
N PHE A 10 -9.55 -3.97 -7.88
CA PHE A 10 -10.43 -4.27 -6.74
C PHE A 10 -9.95 -5.49 -5.95
N ILE A 11 -9.81 -6.62 -6.63
CA ILE A 11 -9.44 -7.89 -5.99
C ILE A 11 -8.00 -7.86 -5.51
N GLY A 12 -7.06 -7.36 -6.33
CA GLY A 12 -5.65 -7.30 -5.95
C GLY A 12 -5.41 -6.42 -4.74
N THR A 13 -6.07 -5.26 -4.66
CA THR A 13 -5.96 -4.39 -3.48
C THR A 13 -6.63 -5.03 -2.26
N GLY A 14 -7.76 -5.70 -2.43
CA GLY A 14 -8.43 -6.43 -1.35
C GLY A 14 -7.54 -7.52 -0.76
N PHE A 15 -6.95 -8.38 -1.58
CA PHE A 15 -6.01 -9.42 -1.13
C PHE A 15 -4.74 -8.83 -0.50
N LEU A 16 -4.21 -7.73 -1.05
CA LEU A 16 -3.03 -7.09 -0.49
C LEU A 16 -3.28 -6.66 0.95
N PHE A 17 -4.37 -5.93 1.23
CA PHE A 17 -4.61 -5.45 2.59
C PHE A 17 -5.21 -6.50 3.52
N ALA A 18 -5.89 -7.50 2.99
CA ALA A 18 -6.19 -8.72 3.73
C ALA A 18 -4.90 -9.41 4.23
N THR A 19 -3.89 -9.51 3.37
CA THR A 19 -2.58 -10.09 3.77
C THR A 19 -1.85 -9.21 4.79
N VAL A 20 -1.78 -7.91 4.57
CA VAL A 20 -1.08 -6.98 5.47
C VAL A 20 -1.69 -7.01 6.87
N VAL A 21 -3.02 -6.92 6.98
CA VAL A 21 -3.67 -6.92 8.29
C VAL A 21 -3.67 -8.31 8.90
N GLY A 22 -4.01 -9.34 8.13
CA GLY A 22 -4.07 -10.72 8.63
C GLY A 22 -2.74 -11.26 9.13
N SER A 23 -1.64 -10.96 8.44
CA SER A 23 -0.31 -11.36 8.90
C SER A 23 0.12 -10.60 10.16
N GLY A 24 -0.31 -9.34 10.33
CA GLY A 24 -0.11 -8.59 11.56
C GLY A 24 -0.84 -9.23 12.74
N ILE A 25 -2.12 -9.59 12.57
CA ILE A 25 -2.92 -10.28 13.59
C ILE A 25 -2.30 -11.64 13.93
N MET A 26 -1.93 -12.44 12.93
CA MET A 26 -1.31 -13.74 13.15
C MET A 26 0.02 -13.59 13.92
N GLY A 27 0.84 -12.59 13.55
CA GLY A 27 2.07 -12.28 14.27
C GLY A 27 1.83 -11.93 15.75
N GLN A 28 0.81 -11.11 16.04
CA GLN A 28 0.41 -10.80 17.42
C GLN A 28 -0.05 -12.04 18.20
N ASN A 29 -0.83 -12.92 17.55
CA ASN A 29 -1.34 -14.14 18.18
C ASN A 29 -0.23 -15.14 18.50
N LEU A 30 0.76 -15.28 17.62
CA LEU A 30 1.85 -16.26 17.76
C LEU A 30 3.05 -15.74 18.57
N SER A 31 3.26 -14.42 18.60
CA SER A 31 4.39 -13.80 19.28
C SER A 31 3.95 -12.55 20.03
N PRO A 32 3.06 -12.68 21.04
CA PRO A 32 2.57 -11.53 21.79
C PRO A 32 3.73 -10.79 22.44
N ASN A 33 3.66 -9.46 22.45
CA ASN A 33 4.66 -8.55 23.01
C ASN A 33 6.05 -8.58 22.34
N ASN A 34 6.14 -9.08 21.10
CA ASN A 34 7.38 -9.03 20.32
C ASN A 34 7.14 -8.33 18.96
N ASP A 35 7.12 -7.00 18.98
CA ASP A 35 6.87 -6.18 17.80
C ASP A 35 7.87 -6.45 16.66
N GLY A 36 9.12 -6.82 16.99
CA GLY A 36 10.12 -7.17 15.99
C GLY A 36 9.74 -8.42 15.19
N ILE A 37 9.28 -9.49 15.85
CA ILE A 37 8.82 -10.70 15.18
C ILE A 37 7.52 -10.42 14.42
N ILE A 38 6.60 -9.66 15.01
CA ILE A 38 5.34 -9.29 14.34
C ILE A 38 5.64 -8.52 13.05
N LEU A 39 6.53 -7.52 13.10
CA LEU A 39 6.95 -6.77 11.93
C LEU A 39 7.64 -7.66 10.89
N LEU A 40 8.49 -8.59 11.31
CA LEU A 40 9.17 -9.53 10.40
C LEU A 40 8.18 -10.41 9.63
N VAL A 41 7.25 -11.03 10.34
CA VAL A 41 6.21 -11.87 9.72
C VAL A 41 5.33 -11.06 8.77
N ASN A 42 4.92 -9.86 9.21
CA ASN A 42 4.12 -8.94 8.39
C ASN A 42 4.89 -8.52 7.13
N THR A 43 6.19 -8.23 7.26
CA THR A 43 7.08 -7.91 6.12
C THR A 43 7.13 -9.05 5.12
N ILE A 44 7.42 -10.27 5.57
CA ILE A 44 7.56 -11.46 4.71
C ILE A 44 6.24 -11.71 3.96
N ALA A 45 5.11 -11.70 4.66
CA ALA A 45 3.81 -11.90 4.05
C ALA A 45 3.48 -10.83 3.01
N THR A 46 3.78 -9.56 3.31
CA THR A 46 3.54 -8.44 2.38
C THR A 46 4.43 -8.51 1.14
N VAL A 47 5.70 -8.87 1.30
CA VAL A 47 6.64 -9.09 0.17
C VAL A 47 6.10 -10.15 -0.78
N PHE A 48 5.70 -11.31 -0.25
CA PHE A 48 5.13 -12.36 -1.08
C PHE A 48 3.80 -11.96 -1.71
N ALA A 49 2.93 -11.25 -0.97
CA ALA A 49 1.67 -10.77 -1.52
C ALA A 49 1.88 -9.81 -2.69
N LEU A 50 2.73 -8.80 -2.53
CA LEU A 50 3.06 -7.87 -3.62
C LEU A 50 3.62 -8.62 -4.82
N TYR A 51 4.54 -9.56 -4.60
CA TYR A 51 5.17 -10.30 -5.67
C TYR A 51 4.15 -11.11 -6.47
N PHE A 52 3.37 -11.99 -5.82
CA PHE A 52 2.42 -12.82 -6.55
C PHE A 52 1.25 -12.03 -7.14
N LEU A 53 0.74 -10.99 -6.46
CA LEU A 53 -0.36 -10.17 -6.97
C LEU A 53 0.07 -9.38 -8.20
N ILE A 54 1.24 -8.76 -8.19
CA ILE A 54 1.73 -8.01 -9.34
C ILE A 54 1.95 -8.96 -10.52
N ILE A 55 2.63 -10.10 -10.35
CA ILE A 55 2.84 -11.08 -11.43
C ILE A 55 1.50 -11.56 -12.00
N THR A 56 0.54 -11.85 -11.14
CA THR A 56 -0.76 -12.40 -11.55
C THR A 56 -1.58 -11.39 -12.34
N PHE A 57 -1.63 -10.13 -11.87
CA PHE A 57 -2.55 -9.14 -12.38
C PHE A 57 -1.93 -8.13 -13.36
N GLN A 58 -0.59 -7.97 -13.42
CA GLN A 58 0.08 -6.95 -14.25
C GLN A 58 -0.30 -7.01 -15.73
N LYS A 59 -0.74 -8.16 -16.23
CA LYS A 59 -1.25 -8.31 -17.60
C LYS A 59 -2.45 -7.40 -17.88
N HIS A 60 -3.22 -7.07 -16.85
CA HIS A 60 -4.42 -6.24 -16.95
C HIS A 60 -4.24 -4.90 -16.24
N SER A 61 -3.92 -4.91 -14.97
CA SER A 61 -3.51 -3.80 -14.12
C SER A 61 -3.05 -4.31 -12.76
N ALA A 62 -2.03 -3.69 -12.16
CA ALA A 62 -1.52 -4.03 -10.84
C ALA A 62 -0.95 -2.78 -10.15
N HIS A 63 -1.72 -1.69 -10.12
CA HIS A 63 -1.34 -0.50 -9.37
C HIS A 63 -1.57 -0.69 -7.87
N PHE A 64 -2.75 -1.16 -7.48
CA PHE A 64 -3.17 -1.41 -6.10
C PHE A 64 -2.93 -0.23 -5.14
N ASN A 65 -2.78 0.97 -5.70
CA ASN A 65 -2.33 2.15 -4.97
C ASN A 65 -2.79 3.44 -5.68
N PRO A 66 -3.57 4.31 -5.01
CA PRO A 66 -4.01 5.58 -5.57
C PRO A 66 -2.89 6.50 -6.04
N VAL A 67 -1.75 6.56 -5.31
CA VAL A 67 -0.60 7.38 -5.72
C VAL A 67 0.04 6.83 -6.98
N VAL A 68 0.20 5.53 -7.10
CA VAL A 68 0.72 4.89 -8.32
C VAL A 68 -0.21 5.20 -9.49
N SER A 69 -1.52 5.05 -9.30
CA SER A 69 -2.51 5.35 -10.35
C SER A 69 -2.46 6.83 -10.77
N MET A 70 -2.32 7.76 -9.82
CA MET A 70 -2.15 9.18 -10.10
C MET A 70 -0.88 9.44 -10.93
N VAL A 71 0.25 8.84 -10.55
CA VAL A 71 1.51 9.03 -11.29
C VAL A 71 1.44 8.43 -12.69
N MET A 72 0.78 7.29 -12.89
CA MET A 72 0.55 6.73 -14.22
C MET A 72 -0.38 7.62 -15.08
N PHE A 73 -1.35 8.30 -14.46
CA PHE A 73 -2.14 9.33 -15.15
C PHE A 73 -1.26 10.54 -15.55
N LEU A 74 -0.43 11.06 -14.67
CA LEU A 74 0.50 12.15 -14.98
C LEU A 74 1.50 11.76 -16.09
N ASN A 75 1.90 10.50 -16.14
CA ASN A 75 2.73 9.92 -17.21
C ASN A 75 1.94 9.64 -18.51
N LYS A 76 0.64 9.96 -18.57
CA LYS A 76 -0.25 9.73 -19.72
C LYS A 76 -0.42 8.26 -20.12
N THR A 77 -0.14 7.32 -19.21
CA THR A 77 -0.35 5.88 -19.41
C THR A 77 -1.71 5.40 -18.89
N LEU A 78 -2.41 6.24 -18.12
CA LEU A 78 -3.75 5.99 -17.60
C LEU A 78 -4.67 7.15 -17.95
N SER A 79 -5.93 6.87 -18.34
CA SER A 79 -6.93 7.91 -18.59
C SER A 79 -7.47 8.48 -17.27
N PHE A 80 -7.96 9.73 -17.28
CA PHE A 80 -8.60 10.33 -16.09
C PHE A 80 -9.80 9.52 -15.60
N LYS A 81 -10.60 9.00 -16.52
CA LYS A 81 -11.73 8.11 -16.20
C LYS A 81 -11.25 6.86 -15.44
N ASP A 82 -10.19 6.23 -15.95
CA ASP A 82 -9.65 5.03 -15.32
C ASP A 82 -9.02 5.33 -13.96
N LEU A 83 -8.35 6.48 -13.81
CA LEU A 83 -7.82 6.93 -12.53
C LEU A 83 -8.90 6.97 -11.44
N ILE A 84 -10.03 7.63 -11.72
CA ILE A 84 -11.13 7.75 -10.75
C ILE A 84 -11.69 6.36 -10.38
N ILE A 85 -11.92 5.52 -11.38
CA ILE A 85 -12.44 4.16 -11.16
C ILE A 85 -11.43 3.32 -10.37
N TYR A 86 -10.14 3.40 -10.69
CA TYR A 86 -9.09 2.66 -9.98
C TYR A 86 -9.04 3.07 -8.51
N VAL A 87 -8.93 4.38 -8.23
CA VAL A 87 -8.87 4.88 -6.84
C VAL A 87 -10.08 4.42 -6.03
N PHE A 88 -11.29 4.52 -6.61
CA PHE A 88 -12.50 4.04 -5.95
C PHE A 88 -12.45 2.53 -5.65
N LEU A 89 -12.09 1.71 -6.64
CA LEU A 89 -12.03 0.26 -6.51
C LEU A 89 -10.91 -0.20 -5.58
N GLN A 90 -9.77 0.47 -5.60
CA GLN A 90 -8.66 0.22 -4.68
C GLN A 90 -9.07 0.49 -3.23
N ILE A 91 -9.72 1.61 -2.95
CA ILE A 91 -10.17 1.95 -1.58
C ILE A 91 -11.23 0.95 -1.10
N ILE A 92 -12.27 0.69 -1.90
CA ILE A 92 -13.33 -0.25 -1.51
C ILE A 92 -12.78 -1.67 -1.36
N GLY A 93 -11.93 -2.12 -2.30
CA GLY A 93 -11.29 -3.43 -2.21
C GLY A 93 -10.46 -3.57 -0.93
N ALA A 94 -9.63 -2.56 -0.61
CA ALA A 94 -8.82 -2.52 0.60
C ALA A 94 -9.68 -2.61 1.88
N ILE A 95 -10.74 -1.80 1.98
CA ILE A 95 -11.64 -1.81 3.14
C ILE A 95 -12.29 -3.19 3.29
N LEU A 96 -12.86 -3.73 2.23
CA LEU A 96 -13.51 -5.05 2.29
C LEU A 96 -12.52 -6.15 2.63
N GLY A 97 -11.28 -6.09 2.15
CA GLY A 97 -10.21 -7.01 2.52
C GLY A 97 -9.91 -6.97 4.02
N VAL A 98 -9.81 -5.77 4.62
CA VAL A 98 -9.56 -5.59 6.05
C VAL A 98 -10.74 -6.09 6.89
N LEU A 99 -11.98 -5.71 6.52
CA LEU A 99 -13.18 -6.15 7.25
C LEU A 99 -13.34 -7.68 7.21
N LEU A 100 -13.06 -8.30 6.05
CA LEU A 100 -13.08 -9.76 5.93
C LEU A 100 -12.04 -10.40 6.86
N ILE A 101 -10.84 -9.86 6.94
CA ILE A 101 -9.80 -10.40 7.83
C ILE A 101 -10.18 -10.24 9.29
N ASN A 102 -10.71 -9.09 9.72
CA ASN A 102 -11.22 -8.95 11.08
C ASN A 102 -12.22 -10.07 11.41
N TYR A 103 -13.18 -10.32 10.51
CA TYR A 103 -14.15 -11.41 10.67
C TYR A 103 -13.48 -12.80 10.76
N LEU A 104 -12.54 -13.10 9.86
CA LEU A 104 -11.87 -14.42 9.83
C LEU A 104 -11.02 -14.70 11.07
N PHE A 105 -10.55 -13.66 11.74
CA PHE A 105 -9.81 -13.80 13.01
C PHE A 105 -10.70 -13.66 14.24
N GLY A 106 -12.03 -13.60 14.09
CA GLY A 106 -12.97 -13.50 15.20
C GLY A 106 -12.96 -12.14 15.91
N LEU A 107 -12.49 -11.10 15.24
CA LEU A 107 -12.54 -9.72 15.74
C LEU A 107 -13.85 -9.04 15.31
N ASP A 108 -14.17 -7.94 15.96
CA ASP A 108 -15.26 -7.06 15.51
C ASP A 108 -15.00 -6.63 14.08
N VAL A 109 -15.97 -6.87 13.18
CA VAL A 109 -15.84 -6.56 11.76
C VAL A 109 -15.53 -5.09 11.55
N PHE A 110 -16.28 -4.21 12.22
CA PHE A 110 -16.06 -2.76 12.22
C PHE A 110 -15.45 -2.33 13.54
N GLN A 111 -14.23 -1.86 13.50
CA GLN A 111 -13.52 -1.29 14.64
C GLN A 111 -12.64 -0.14 14.14
N PHE A 112 -12.36 0.83 14.98
CA PHE A 112 -11.42 1.88 14.65
C PHE A 112 -10.13 1.68 15.42
N SER A 113 -9.01 1.76 14.71
CA SER A 113 -7.70 1.65 15.33
C SER A 113 -7.39 2.84 16.24
N ILE A 114 -6.82 2.55 17.40
CA ILE A 114 -6.29 3.55 18.33
C ILE A 114 -4.78 3.79 18.13
N ASN A 115 -4.13 3.05 17.23
CA ASN A 115 -2.68 3.13 17.03
C ASN A 115 -2.27 4.49 16.46
N GLN A 116 -1.64 5.30 17.30
CA GLN A 116 -1.16 6.62 16.89
C GLN A 116 0.09 6.50 16.03
N ARG A 117 0.03 7.12 14.85
CA ARG A 117 1.16 7.22 13.90
C ARG A 117 1.31 8.68 13.49
N SER A 118 1.84 9.50 14.39
CA SER A 118 1.92 10.95 14.21
C SER A 118 3.32 11.48 14.51
N GLY A 119 3.59 12.70 14.06
CA GLY A 119 4.86 13.38 14.25
C GLY A 119 5.55 13.74 12.93
N THR A 120 6.37 14.78 12.94
CA THR A 120 7.04 15.28 11.73
C THR A 120 7.99 14.22 11.13
N ASN A 121 8.67 13.45 11.97
CA ASN A 121 9.54 12.36 11.55
C ASN A 121 8.75 11.25 10.82
N ILE A 122 7.57 10.89 11.31
CA ILE A 122 6.69 9.89 10.67
C ILE A 122 6.16 10.42 9.34
N PHE A 123 5.73 11.70 9.29
CA PHE A 123 5.28 12.35 8.06
C PHE A 123 6.37 12.35 6.98
N VAL A 124 7.57 12.81 7.31
CA VAL A 124 8.72 12.85 6.38
C VAL A 124 9.11 11.43 5.96
N SER A 125 9.07 10.48 6.88
CA SER A 125 9.32 9.07 6.60
C SER A 125 8.35 8.51 5.55
N GLU A 126 7.06 8.86 5.64
CA GLU A 126 6.05 8.42 4.69
C GLU A 126 6.20 9.08 3.32
N VAL A 127 6.61 10.37 3.27
CA VAL A 127 7.02 11.04 2.02
C VAL A 127 8.17 10.27 1.36
N PHE A 128 9.21 9.94 2.14
CA PHE A 128 10.39 9.24 1.65
C PHE A 128 10.09 7.82 1.19
N ALA A 129 9.28 7.09 1.95
CA ALA A 129 8.84 5.74 1.60
C ALA A 129 8.07 5.71 0.27
N THR A 130 7.13 6.65 0.09
CA THR A 130 6.33 6.71 -1.15
C THR A 130 7.13 7.23 -2.33
N PHE A 131 8.02 8.20 -2.10
CA PHE A 131 8.97 8.68 -3.11
C PHE A 131 9.79 7.51 -3.68
N GLY A 132 10.41 6.71 -2.81
CA GLY A 132 11.23 5.58 -3.25
C GLY A 132 10.41 4.51 -3.97
N LEU A 133 9.20 4.17 -3.46
CA LEU A 133 8.31 3.22 -4.13
C LEU A 133 8.00 3.65 -5.56
N VAL A 134 7.54 4.88 -5.74
CA VAL A 134 7.15 5.40 -7.05
C VAL A 134 8.36 5.51 -7.98
N LEU A 135 9.50 5.94 -7.46
CA LEU A 135 10.72 6.01 -8.26
C LEU A 135 11.16 4.62 -8.76
N ILE A 136 11.11 3.61 -7.90
CA ILE A 136 11.40 2.21 -8.26
C ILE A 136 10.43 1.73 -9.35
N ILE A 137 9.14 2.02 -9.24
CA ILE A 137 8.14 1.64 -10.26
C ILE A 137 8.48 2.31 -11.61
N LEU A 138 8.79 3.60 -11.59
CA LEU A 138 9.09 4.37 -12.81
C LEU A 138 10.39 3.93 -13.51
N LEU A 139 11.36 3.41 -12.76
CA LEU A 139 12.65 2.95 -13.27
C LEU A 139 12.70 1.46 -13.58
N SER A 140 11.77 0.68 -13.06
CA SER A 140 11.75 -0.77 -13.27
C SER A 140 11.21 -1.11 -14.66
N SER A 141 11.82 -2.10 -15.32
CA SER A 141 11.19 -2.74 -16.47
C SER A 141 9.97 -3.56 -16.03
N SER A 142 8.99 -3.71 -16.91
CA SER A 142 7.77 -4.48 -16.63
C SER A 142 8.05 -5.92 -16.15
N LYS A 143 9.16 -6.52 -16.60
CA LYS A 143 9.60 -7.85 -16.19
C LYS A 143 10.06 -7.89 -14.72
N ASN A 144 10.62 -6.80 -14.22
CA ASN A 144 11.23 -6.73 -12.89
C ASN A 144 10.36 -5.99 -11.86
N THR A 145 9.27 -5.34 -12.29
CA THR A 145 8.45 -4.50 -11.40
C THR A 145 7.98 -5.26 -10.16
N ALA A 146 7.51 -6.50 -10.31
CA ALA A 146 7.02 -7.30 -9.19
C ALA A 146 8.10 -7.52 -8.12
N SER A 147 9.29 -7.97 -8.53
CA SER A 147 10.41 -8.22 -7.61
C SER A 147 10.96 -6.92 -7.00
N SER A 148 11.08 -5.86 -7.81
CA SER A 148 11.61 -4.58 -7.34
C SER A 148 10.68 -3.91 -6.32
N VAL A 149 9.37 -3.89 -6.57
CA VAL A 149 8.37 -3.34 -5.65
C VAL A 149 8.31 -4.14 -4.36
N ALA A 150 8.24 -5.47 -4.46
CA ALA A 150 8.20 -6.35 -3.31
C ALA A 150 9.45 -6.20 -2.42
N ALA A 151 10.63 -6.21 -3.04
CA ALA A 151 11.90 -6.03 -2.32
C ALA A 151 12.01 -4.65 -1.68
N TYR A 152 11.62 -3.59 -2.40
CA TYR A 152 11.63 -2.24 -1.85
C TYR A 152 10.73 -2.11 -0.63
N ILE A 153 9.47 -2.56 -0.72
CA ILE A 153 8.53 -2.49 0.41
C ILE A 153 9.03 -3.33 1.59
N GLY A 154 9.58 -4.52 1.31
CA GLY A 154 10.18 -5.34 2.35
C GLY A 154 11.30 -4.64 3.10
N ALA A 155 12.20 -3.96 2.39
CA ALA A 155 13.24 -3.13 3.01
C ALA A 155 12.64 -1.91 3.73
N ALA A 156 11.67 -1.23 3.11
CA ALA A 156 11.10 0.01 3.63
C ALA A 156 10.34 -0.18 4.96
N TYR A 157 9.77 -1.34 5.22
CA TYR A 157 9.19 -1.68 6.53
C TYR A 157 10.21 -1.51 7.67
N TRP A 158 11.51 -1.66 7.39
CA TRP A 158 12.58 -1.65 8.39
C TRP A 158 13.42 -0.38 8.40
N PHE A 159 13.60 0.30 7.26
CA PHE A 159 14.40 1.52 7.24
C PHE A 159 13.56 2.81 7.38
N THR A 160 12.23 2.71 7.40
CA THR A 160 11.35 3.87 7.58
C THR A 160 10.64 3.82 8.92
N SER A 161 10.57 4.94 9.65
CA SER A 161 9.90 5.00 10.94
C SER A 161 8.37 4.89 10.83
N SER A 162 7.80 5.11 9.65
CA SER A 162 6.37 4.93 9.36
C SER A 162 5.98 3.47 9.07
N THR A 163 6.95 2.57 8.94
CA THR A 163 6.77 1.22 8.41
C THR A 163 6.21 1.19 6.98
N SER A 164 6.44 2.26 6.22
CA SER A 164 6.15 2.36 4.79
C SER A 164 4.75 1.92 4.39
N PHE A 165 3.72 2.67 4.77
CA PHE A 165 2.38 2.44 4.19
C PHE A 165 2.40 2.72 2.69
N ALA A 166 2.99 3.87 2.31
CA ALA A 166 3.27 4.29 0.94
C ALA A 166 2.06 4.18 -0.02
N ASN A 167 0.82 4.19 0.54
CA ASN A 167 -0.40 3.87 -0.20
C ASN A 167 -1.64 4.44 0.52
N PRO A 168 -2.39 5.38 -0.06
CA PRO A 168 -3.61 5.91 0.55
C PRO A 168 -4.69 4.85 0.82
N ALA A 169 -4.81 3.81 -0.02
CA ALA A 169 -5.75 2.73 0.24
C ALA A 169 -5.35 1.92 1.49
N ALA A 170 -4.03 1.81 1.78
CA ALA A 170 -3.52 1.27 3.03
C ALA A 170 -3.95 2.12 4.23
N SER A 171 -3.69 3.42 4.15
CA SER A 171 -3.97 4.34 5.26
C SER A 171 -5.47 4.37 5.58
N ILE A 172 -6.32 4.41 4.55
CA ILE A 172 -7.78 4.45 4.73
C ILE A 172 -8.32 3.10 5.24
N SER A 173 -7.87 1.98 4.70
CA SER A 173 -8.43 0.68 5.07
C SER A 173 -7.96 0.20 6.44
N ARG A 174 -6.70 0.45 6.79
CA ARG A 174 -6.10 -0.01 8.05
C ARG A 174 -6.62 0.74 9.27
N MET A 175 -7.34 1.88 9.10
CA MET A 175 -8.03 2.52 10.22
C MET A 175 -9.19 1.67 10.76
N PHE A 176 -9.67 0.68 9.99
CA PHE A 176 -10.75 -0.23 10.37
C PHE A 176 -10.26 -1.52 11.04
N SER A 177 -9.02 -1.56 11.53
CA SER A 177 -8.47 -2.72 12.26
C SER A 177 -7.62 -2.25 13.44
N ASP A 178 -8.12 -2.46 14.66
CA ASP A 178 -7.39 -2.12 15.89
C ASP A 178 -6.41 -3.23 16.26
N THR A 179 -5.38 -3.38 15.42
CA THR A 179 -4.35 -4.42 15.49
C THR A 179 -2.98 -3.79 15.22
N PHE A 180 -1.90 -4.57 15.32
CA PHE A 180 -0.54 -4.11 15.00
C PHE A 180 -0.46 -3.31 13.68
N ALA A 181 -1.21 -3.76 12.66
CA ALA A 181 -1.22 -3.13 11.35
C ALA A 181 -2.04 -1.83 11.29
N GLY A 182 -2.79 -1.47 12.32
CA GLY A 182 -3.73 -0.35 12.32
C GLY A 182 -3.09 1.04 12.32
N ILE A 183 -3.93 2.04 12.07
CA ILE A 183 -3.62 3.46 12.16
C ILE A 183 -4.86 4.22 12.67
N SER A 184 -4.70 5.09 13.65
CA SER A 184 -5.80 5.95 14.13
C SER A 184 -6.38 6.80 12.98
N PRO A 185 -7.72 6.93 12.88
CA PRO A 185 -8.38 7.76 11.86
C PRO A 185 -7.84 9.19 11.78
N GLU A 186 -7.43 9.77 12.91
CA GLU A 186 -6.87 11.12 13.00
C GLU A 186 -5.57 11.29 12.19
N ASN A 187 -4.81 10.21 12.02
CA ASN A 187 -3.52 10.25 11.34
C ASN A 187 -3.63 9.95 9.83
N VAL A 188 -4.73 9.37 9.37
CA VAL A 188 -4.92 8.93 7.97
C VAL A 188 -4.75 10.07 6.98
N PHE A 189 -5.33 11.24 7.28
CA PHE A 189 -5.27 12.38 6.37
C PHE A 189 -3.84 12.85 6.10
N LEU A 190 -3.02 12.98 7.15
CA LEU A 190 -1.62 13.39 7.01
C LEU A 190 -0.78 12.33 6.30
N PHE A 191 -1.05 11.02 6.53
CA PHE A 191 -0.41 9.96 5.78
C PHE A 191 -0.72 10.05 4.29
N CYS A 192 -1.99 10.24 3.92
CA CYS A 192 -2.36 10.41 2.51
C CYS A 192 -1.66 11.62 1.87
N ILE A 193 -1.59 12.77 2.55
CA ILE A 193 -0.87 13.95 2.05
C ILE A 193 0.61 13.62 1.83
N ALA A 194 1.28 13.03 2.83
CA ALA A 194 2.69 12.65 2.73
C ALA A 194 2.95 11.73 1.52
N GLN A 195 2.07 10.75 1.31
CA GLN A 195 2.15 9.80 0.21
C GLN A 195 1.99 10.48 -1.16
N PHE A 196 1.03 11.40 -1.30
CA PHE A 196 0.88 12.15 -2.55
C PHE A 196 2.08 13.06 -2.81
N ILE A 197 2.63 13.72 -1.80
CA ILE A 197 3.86 14.52 -1.92
C ILE A 197 5.01 13.64 -2.40
N GLY A 198 5.24 12.49 -1.76
CA GLY A 198 6.30 11.55 -2.14
C GLY A 198 6.17 11.09 -3.59
N GLY A 199 4.96 10.71 -4.02
CA GLY A 199 4.69 10.29 -5.41
C GLY A 199 4.94 11.40 -6.43
N ILE A 200 4.52 12.65 -6.13
CA ILE A 200 4.75 13.81 -7.01
C ILE A 200 6.25 14.12 -7.12
N LEU A 201 6.97 14.11 -6.01
CA LEU A 201 8.43 14.34 -6.02
C LEU A 201 9.16 13.30 -6.85
N ALA A 202 8.80 12.02 -6.74
CA ALA A 202 9.37 10.96 -7.57
C ALA A 202 9.07 11.17 -9.07
N TYR A 203 7.84 11.55 -9.41
CA TYR A 203 7.46 11.86 -10.78
C TYR A 203 8.27 13.05 -11.35
N ILE A 204 8.39 14.15 -10.59
CA ILE A 204 9.16 15.33 -11.01
C ILE A 204 10.63 14.95 -11.24
N LEU A 205 11.25 14.23 -10.31
CA LEU A 205 12.64 13.79 -10.44
C LEU A 205 12.83 12.92 -11.69
N HIS A 206 11.96 11.92 -11.86
CA HIS A 206 12.02 11.03 -13.02
C HIS A 206 11.91 11.81 -14.34
N ARG A 207 10.96 12.75 -14.43
CA ARG A 207 10.77 13.59 -15.62
C ARG A 207 11.98 14.47 -15.89
N SER A 208 12.60 15.05 -14.86
CA SER A 208 13.74 15.96 -15.02
C SER A 208 15.01 15.25 -15.51
N ILE A 209 15.17 13.97 -15.18
CA ILE A 209 16.38 13.21 -15.55
C ILE A 209 16.20 12.45 -16.87
N TYR A 210 15.06 11.81 -17.08
CA TYR A 210 14.87 10.87 -18.19
C TYR A 210 14.09 11.41 -19.38
N PHE A 211 13.49 12.61 -19.28
CA PHE A 211 12.69 13.22 -20.35
C PHE A 211 13.09 14.68 -20.62
N LYS A 212 14.38 14.91 -20.75
CA LYS A 212 14.89 16.19 -21.26
C LYS A 212 14.69 16.34 -22.75
#